data_0db43a5940409fd3a1fca27718557885
#
_entry.id   0db43a5940409fd3a1fca27718557885
#
_cell.length_a   1.000
_cell.length_b   1.000
_cell.length_c   1.000
_cell.angle_alpha   90.00
_cell.angle_beta   90.00
_cell.angle_gamma   90.00
#
_symmetry.space_group_name_H-M   'P 1'
#
loop_
_entity.id
_entity.type
_entity.pdbx_description
1 polymer ?
#
loop_
_entity_poly.entity_id
_entity_poly.type
_entity_poly.pdbx_seq_one_letter_code
_entity_poly.pdbx_strand_id
1 'polypeptide(L)'
;AVIKARRKQEEPVEEPVVEEVEEKPVKKEVKEFKEEKKDFHKKEFHKKEHVKKDNFKKEAPKKEFVNKDIQKREVELSPVEDATKEACVKFVKDVLAAMDMNDVEVKAEIDEEGALSITMDGKNMGILIGKRGQTLDSLQYLTNRVANKMQDGYVRVKLDTEDYRRRRKETLENLAKNIASKVKRTRRSVSLEPMNPYERRIIHSALQSDSAVSTHSEGEEPYRRVVVTLVRR
;
A
#
# COMPACT_ATOMS: atom_id res chain seq x y z
N ALA A 1 -8.39 -51.36 52.98
CA ALA A 1 -9.36 -50.57 52.17
C ALA A 1 -8.87 -50.55 50.75
N VAL A 2 -9.54 -51.24 49.83
CA VAL A 2 -9.18 -51.32 48.42
C VAL A 2 -10.10 -50.35 47.66
N ILE A 3 -9.56 -49.30 47.12
CA ILE A 3 -10.30 -48.33 46.32
C ILE A 3 -10.32 -48.83 44.88
N LYS A 4 -11.48 -49.26 44.36
CA LYS A 4 -11.71 -49.56 42.95
C LYS A 4 -12.10 -48.28 42.22
N ALA A 5 -11.20 -47.77 41.37
CA ALA A 5 -11.52 -46.71 40.42
C ALA A 5 -12.30 -47.32 39.23
N ARG A 6 -13.54 -46.86 39.00
CA ARG A 6 -14.32 -47.13 37.78
C ARG A 6 -13.87 -46.18 36.68
N ARG A 7 -13.46 -46.70 35.51
CA ARG A 7 -13.30 -45.95 34.24
C ARG A 7 -14.69 -45.51 33.77
N LYS A 8 -14.83 -44.20 33.52
CA LYS A 8 -15.98 -43.60 32.85
C LYS A 8 -15.80 -43.89 31.35
N GLN A 9 -16.78 -44.52 30.74
CA GLN A 9 -16.86 -44.74 29.30
C GLN A 9 -17.16 -43.38 28.67
N GLU A 10 -16.34 -42.94 27.68
CA GLU A 10 -16.60 -41.81 26.83
C GLU A 10 -17.60 -42.26 25.75
N GLU A 11 -18.69 -41.52 25.62
CA GLU A 11 -19.65 -41.68 24.53
C GLU A 11 -19.04 -41.16 23.22
N PRO A 12 -19.30 -41.79 22.06
CA PRO A 12 -18.78 -41.35 20.79
C PRO A 12 -19.43 -40.02 20.38
N VAL A 13 -18.60 -39.02 20.10
CA VAL A 13 -19.00 -37.73 19.52
C VAL A 13 -19.38 -38.00 18.09
N GLU A 14 -20.65 -37.79 17.73
CA GLU A 14 -21.12 -37.79 16.34
C GLU A 14 -20.45 -36.64 15.56
N GLU A 15 -19.73 -36.96 14.49
CA GLU A 15 -19.20 -36.01 13.54
C GLU A 15 -20.37 -35.36 12.75
N PRO A 16 -20.38 -34.03 12.55
CA PRO A 16 -21.39 -33.41 11.72
C PRO A 16 -21.22 -33.83 10.25
N VAL A 17 -22.28 -34.39 9.69
CA VAL A 17 -22.42 -34.72 8.28
C VAL A 17 -22.28 -33.43 7.48
N VAL A 18 -21.20 -33.33 6.69
CA VAL A 18 -21.00 -32.26 5.71
C VAL A 18 -21.85 -32.59 4.49
N GLU A 19 -22.95 -31.87 4.29
CA GLU A 19 -23.69 -31.91 3.01
C GLU A 19 -22.77 -31.42 1.88
N GLU A 20 -22.51 -32.32 0.94
CA GLU A 20 -21.89 -32.00 -0.34
C GLU A 20 -22.82 -31.07 -1.14
N VAL A 21 -22.46 -29.77 -1.17
CA VAL A 21 -23.08 -28.83 -2.11
C VAL A 21 -22.45 -29.06 -3.47
N GLU A 22 -23.23 -29.59 -4.41
CA GLU A 22 -22.85 -29.79 -5.82
C GLU A 22 -22.36 -28.47 -6.45
N GLU A 23 -21.04 -28.37 -6.69
CA GLU A 23 -20.45 -27.35 -7.55
C GLU A 23 -20.84 -27.58 -9.02
N LYS A 24 -21.84 -26.84 -9.50
CA LYS A 24 -22.10 -26.71 -10.95
C LYS A 24 -21.13 -25.69 -11.58
N PRO A 25 -20.72 -25.86 -12.84
CA PRO A 25 -19.40 -25.46 -13.31
C PRO A 25 -19.35 -24.02 -13.82
N VAL A 26 -18.64 -23.17 -13.09
CA VAL A 26 -18.22 -21.81 -13.51
C VAL A 26 -17.18 -21.87 -14.68
N LYS A 27 -16.85 -23.05 -15.18
CA LYS A 27 -15.82 -23.23 -16.23
C LYS A 27 -16.28 -22.93 -17.67
N LYS A 28 -17.58 -22.74 -17.92
CA LYS A 28 -18.06 -22.43 -19.29
C LYS A 28 -18.01 -20.94 -19.62
N GLU A 29 -18.35 -20.05 -18.70
CA GLU A 29 -18.37 -18.60 -18.96
C GLU A 29 -16.98 -17.98 -19.15
N VAL A 30 -15.95 -18.53 -18.50
CA VAL A 30 -14.57 -18.03 -18.64
C VAL A 30 -13.93 -18.42 -19.98
N LYS A 31 -14.46 -19.43 -20.69
CA LYS A 31 -13.95 -19.79 -22.02
C LYS A 31 -14.55 -18.94 -23.13
N GLU A 32 -15.82 -18.61 -23.06
CA GLU A 32 -16.47 -17.72 -24.05
C GLU A 32 -15.88 -16.29 -24.00
N PHE A 33 -15.59 -15.76 -22.80
CA PHE A 33 -14.98 -14.44 -22.66
C PHE A 33 -13.51 -14.34 -23.14
N LYS A 34 -12.84 -15.50 -23.31
CA LYS A 34 -11.46 -15.56 -23.86
C LYS A 34 -11.44 -15.74 -25.38
N GLU A 35 -12.47 -16.25 -25.98
CA GLU A 35 -12.57 -16.36 -27.45
C GLU A 35 -13.01 -15.05 -28.08
N GLU A 36 -13.94 -14.30 -27.50
CA GLU A 36 -14.32 -12.97 -28.01
C GLU A 36 -13.16 -11.95 -28.02
N LYS A 37 -12.24 -12.01 -27.06
CA LYS A 37 -11.06 -11.14 -27.04
C LYS A 37 -10.01 -11.49 -28.10
N LYS A 38 -9.99 -12.71 -28.62
CA LYS A 38 -9.05 -13.10 -29.70
C LYS A 38 -9.51 -12.63 -31.08
N ASP A 39 -10.80 -12.52 -31.30
CA ASP A 39 -11.34 -12.08 -32.58
C ASP A 39 -11.30 -10.54 -32.74
N PHE A 40 -11.34 -9.79 -31.65
CA PHE A 40 -11.21 -8.33 -31.69
C PHE A 40 -9.79 -7.89 -32.06
N HIS A 41 -8.76 -8.61 -31.62
CA HIS A 41 -7.34 -8.30 -31.95
C HIS A 41 -6.93 -8.70 -33.37
N LYS A 42 -7.66 -9.62 -34.01
CA LYS A 42 -7.34 -10.06 -35.38
C LYS A 42 -7.87 -9.14 -36.48
N LYS A 43 -8.88 -8.32 -36.18
CA LYS A 43 -9.47 -7.37 -37.17
C LYS A 43 -8.73 -6.03 -37.26
N GLU A 44 -7.90 -5.66 -36.30
CA GLU A 44 -7.11 -4.42 -36.37
C GLU A 44 -5.77 -4.56 -37.13
N PHE A 45 -5.25 -5.79 -37.29
CA PHE A 45 -3.94 -6.01 -37.90
C PHE A 45 -3.93 -6.04 -39.42
N HIS A 46 -5.10 -6.17 -40.09
CA HIS A 46 -5.17 -6.25 -41.56
C HIS A 46 -5.46 -4.94 -42.29
N LYS A 47 -5.42 -3.79 -41.65
CA LYS A 47 -5.73 -2.48 -42.26
C LYS A 47 -4.57 -1.54 -42.39
N LYS A 48 -3.32 -1.97 -42.19
CA LYS A 48 -2.11 -1.14 -42.28
C LYS A 48 -0.98 -1.66 -43.19
N GLU A 49 -1.30 -2.36 -44.26
CA GLU A 49 -0.33 -2.61 -45.33
C GLU A 49 -0.87 -2.09 -46.64
N HIS A 50 -0.66 -0.83 -46.91
CA HIS A 50 -0.45 -0.21 -48.23
C HIS A 50 -0.40 1.33 -48.05
N VAL A 51 0.75 1.84 -47.62
CA VAL A 51 1.15 3.21 -47.98
C VAL A 51 2.66 3.19 -48.25
N LYS A 52 2.97 3.68 -49.41
CA LYS A 52 4.26 3.68 -50.09
C LYS A 52 5.37 4.38 -49.30
N LYS A 53 6.58 3.82 -49.45
CA LYS A 53 7.84 4.46 -49.14
C LYS A 53 7.97 5.74 -49.95
N ASP A 54 7.93 6.88 -49.29
CA ASP A 54 8.52 8.11 -49.79
C ASP A 54 9.42 8.71 -48.73
N ASN A 55 10.68 8.86 -49.13
CA ASN A 55 11.76 9.46 -48.36
C ASN A 55 11.40 10.89 -47.92
N PHE A 56 11.23 11.11 -46.63
CA PHE A 56 11.33 12.44 -46.05
C PHE A 56 12.15 12.39 -44.77
N LYS A 57 13.43 12.73 -44.91
CA LYS A 57 14.27 13.16 -43.79
C LYS A 57 13.59 14.38 -43.16
N LYS A 58 12.88 14.21 -42.07
CA LYS A 58 12.51 15.31 -41.20
C LYS A 58 13.21 15.07 -39.85
N GLU A 59 14.13 16.00 -39.58
CA GLU A 59 14.75 16.18 -38.30
C GLU A 59 13.65 16.24 -37.22
N ALA A 60 13.72 15.32 -36.27
CA ALA A 60 12.87 15.36 -35.10
C ALA A 60 13.22 16.63 -34.30
N PRO A 61 12.24 17.48 -33.93
CA PRO A 61 12.52 18.57 -33.03
C PRO A 61 12.95 17.97 -31.69
N LYS A 62 14.19 18.28 -31.29
CA LYS A 62 14.63 18.08 -29.92
C LYS A 62 13.63 18.81 -29.02
N LYS A 63 12.72 18.05 -28.37
CA LYS A 63 11.95 18.58 -27.25
C LYS A 63 12.96 18.93 -26.19
N GLU A 64 13.33 20.19 -26.13
CA GLU A 64 13.93 20.75 -24.92
C GLU A 64 12.95 20.47 -23.78
N PHE A 65 13.35 19.55 -22.93
CA PHE A 65 12.75 19.45 -21.61
C PHE A 65 13.10 20.77 -20.90
N VAL A 66 12.20 21.73 -21.05
CA VAL A 66 12.19 22.89 -20.18
C VAL A 66 12.00 22.30 -18.78
N ASN A 67 13.10 22.20 -18.05
CA ASN A 67 13.07 22.09 -16.60
C ASN A 67 12.33 23.33 -16.10
N LYS A 68 11.00 23.27 -16.09
CA LYS A 68 10.22 24.14 -15.25
C LYS A 68 10.71 23.80 -13.85
N ASP A 69 11.53 24.66 -13.33
CA ASP A 69 11.80 24.73 -11.90
C ASP A 69 10.47 24.59 -11.19
N ILE A 70 10.21 23.36 -10.72
CA ILE A 70 9.17 23.13 -9.74
C ILE A 70 9.75 23.77 -8.49
N GLN A 71 9.62 25.09 -8.41
CA GLN A 71 9.74 25.79 -7.16
C GLN A 71 8.80 25.01 -6.22
N LYS A 72 9.37 24.29 -5.28
CA LYS A 72 8.62 23.78 -4.13
C LYS A 72 7.90 25.00 -3.58
N ARG A 73 6.64 25.15 -3.92
CA ARG A 73 5.78 26.08 -3.18
C ARG A 73 5.81 25.53 -1.78
N GLU A 74 6.57 26.18 -0.93
CA GLU A 74 6.46 25.99 0.52
C GLU A 74 5.03 26.38 0.82
N VAL A 75 4.18 25.36 1.01
CA VAL A 75 2.80 25.59 1.42
C VAL A 75 2.91 26.02 2.86
N GLU A 76 2.74 27.34 3.08
CA GLU A 76 2.70 27.89 4.43
C GLU A 76 1.56 27.19 5.18
N LEU A 77 1.92 26.58 6.32
CA LEU A 77 0.95 25.94 7.20
C LEU A 77 0.25 27.05 7.98
N SER A 78 -1.10 27.02 7.94
CA SER A 78 -1.89 27.87 8.81
C SER A 78 -1.88 27.32 10.24
N PRO A 79 -1.92 28.17 11.26
CA PRO A 79 -2.03 27.73 12.64
C PRO A 79 -3.33 26.92 12.80
N VAL A 80 -3.26 25.84 13.55
CA VAL A 80 -4.42 24.96 13.78
C VAL A 80 -5.35 25.61 14.80
N GLU A 81 -6.60 25.81 14.42
CA GLU A 81 -7.63 26.31 15.33
C GLU A 81 -8.14 25.19 16.23
N ASP A 82 -8.52 25.52 17.48
CA ASP A 82 -9.06 24.55 18.43
C ASP A 82 -10.33 23.88 17.91
N ALA A 83 -11.20 24.61 17.23
CA ALA A 83 -12.39 24.06 16.58
C ALA A 83 -12.05 23.01 15.52
N THR A 84 -11.00 23.23 14.73
CA THR A 84 -10.49 22.27 13.73
C THR A 84 -9.92 21.02 14.40
N LYS A 85 -9.16 21.20 15.48
CA LYS A 85 -8.61 20.09 16.29
C LYS A 85 -9.75 19.22 16.86
N GLU A 86 -10.75 19.83 17.48
CA GLU A 86 -11.91 19.12 18.03
C GLU A 86 -12.70 18.38 16.95
N ALA A 87 -12.96 19.03 15.80
CA ALA A 87 -13.64 18.40 14.67
C ALA A 87 -12.89 17.17 14.13
N CYS A 88 -11.56 17.25 14.03
CA CYS A 88 -10.72 16.12 13.61
C CYS A 88 -10.75 14.96 14.61
N VAL A 89 -10.63 15.26 15.91
CA VAL A 89 -10.70 14.26 16.98
C VAL A 89 -12.09 13.59 16.99
N LYS A 90 -13.15 14.37 16.86
CA LYS A 90 -14.52 13.85 16.77
C LYS A 90 -14.67 12.93 15.56
N PHE A 91 -14.23 13.36 14.39
CA PHE A 91 -14.29 12.56 13.17
C PHE A 91 -13.56 11.21 13.33
N VAL A 92 -12.34 11.22 13.90
CA VAL A 92 -11.58 9.98 14.14
C VAL A 92 -12.33 9.07 15.11
N LYS A 93 -12.86 9.62 16.21
CA LYS A 93 -13.67 8.85 17.18
C LYS A 93 -14.95 8.26 16.57
N ASP A 94 -15.64 9.00 15.73
CA ASP A 94 -16.85 8.54 15.03
C ASP A 94 -16.51 7.37 14.07
N VAL A 95 -15.38 7.43 13.37
CA VAL A 95 -14.90 6.34 12.53
C VAL A 95 -14.51 5.12 13.37
N LEU A 96 -13.80 5.30 14.50
CA LEU A 96 -13.43 4.22 15.39
C LEU A 96 -14.68 3.54 15.98
N ALA A 97 -15.69 4.30 16.39
CA ALA A 97 -16.96 3.77 16.87
C ALA A 97 -17.70 2.96 15.79
N ALA A 98 -17.68 3.43 14.53
CA ALA A 98 -18.25 2.70 13.40
C ALA A 98 -17.48 1.41 13.05
N MET A 99 -16.24 1.28 13.51
CA MET A 99 -15.41 0.06 13.39
C MET A 99 -15.49 -0.83 14.65
N ASP A 100 -16.41 -0.55 15.58
CA ASP A 100 -16.53 -1.22 16.89
C ASP A 100 -15.28 -1.14 17.78
N MET A 101 -14.48 -0.08 17.62
CA MET A 101 -13.22 0.15 18.34
C MET A 101 -13.39 1.27 19.40
N ASN A 102 -14.28 1.05 20.38
CA ASN A 102 -14.61 2.06 21.40
C ASN A 102 -13.54 2.24 22.49
N ASP A 103 -12.61 1.28 22.61
CA ASP A 103 -11.57 1.26 23.65
C ASP A 103 -10.31 2.03 23.25
N VAL A 104 -10.34 2.76 22.10
CA VAL A 104 -9.18 3.47 21.57
C VAL A 104 -9.10 4.89 22.15
N GLU A 105 -7.99 5.21 22.78
CA GLU A 105 -7.68 6.57 23.23
C GLU A 105 -7.13 7.39 22.06
N VAL A 106 -7.71 8.57 21.83
CA VAL A 106 -7.28 9.48 20.76
C VAL A 106 -6.72 10.76 21.40
N LYS A 107 -5.42 11.01 21.18
CA LYS A 107 -4.70 12.22 21.63
C LYS A 107 -4.37 13.08 20.42
N ALA A 108 -4.54 14.39 20.54
CA ALA A 108 -4.23 15.33 19.47
C ALA A 108 -3.36 16.47 20.03
N GLU A 109 -2.22 16.68 19.39
CA GLU A 109 -1.22 17.68 19.77
C GLU A 109 -0.77 18.44 18.52
N ILE A 110 -0.31 19.66 18.69
CA ILE A 110 0.30 20.43 17.61
C ILE A 110 1.81 20.22 17.72
N ASP A 111 2.44 19.71 16.64
CA ASP A 111 3.88 19.47 16.65
C ASP A 111 4.69 20.77 16.41
N GLU A 112 6.02 20.67 16.52
CA GLU A 112 6.94 21.80 16.34
C GLU A 112 6.87 22.40 14.92
N GLU A 113 6.40 21.64 13.94
CA GLU A 113 6.22 22.08 12.55
C GLU A 113 4.86 22.78 12.33
N GLY A 114 4.01 22.90 13.35
CA GLY A 114 2.66 23.44 13.26
C GLY A 114 1.64 22.47 12.63
N ALA A 115 1.95 21.19 12.50
CA ALA A 115 1.02 20.19 12.02
C ALA A 115 0.21 19.58 13.18
N LEU A 116 -1.05 19.22 12.91
CA LEU A 116 -1.90 18.51 13.86
C LEU A 116 -1.49 17.03 13.90
N SER A 117 -0.86 16.59 14.97
CA SER A 117 -0.47 15.20 15.24
C SER A 117 -1.56 14.52 16.06
N ILE A 118 -2.14 13.44 15.53
CA ILE A 118 -3.16 12.64 16.22
C ILE A 118 -2.58 11.24 16.43
N THR A 119 -2.47 10.84 17.70
CA THR A 119 -2.01 9.52 18.12
C THR A 119 -3.17 8.71 18.65
N MET A 120 -3.23 7.46 18.25
CA MET A 120 -4.28 6.52 18.65
C MET A 120 -3.64 5.33 19.34
N ASP A 121 -4.09 5.06 20.58
CA ASP A 121 -3.60 3.96 21.41
C ASP A 121 -4.76 3.10 21.90
N GLY A 122 -4.62 1.77 21.79
CA GLY A 122 -5.67 0.86 22.24
C GLY A 122 -5.42 -0.60 21.88
N LYS A 123 -6.44 -1.41 22.02
CA LYS A 123 -6.38 -2.84 21.66
C LYS A 123 -6.64 -3.01 20.16
N ASN A 124 -6.06 -4.05 19.58
CA ASN A 124 -6.29 -4.44 18.17
C ASN A 124 -5.94 -3.37 17.13
N MET A 125 -4.93 -2.55 17.39
CA MET A 125 -4.48 -1.50 16.45
C MET A 125 -4.12 -2.02 15.06
N GLY A 126 -3.85 -3.33 14.92
CA GLY A 126 -3.59 -3.96 13.63
C GLY A 126 -4.72 -3.78 12.60
N ILE A 127 -5.99 -3.72 13.04
CA ILE A 127 -7.15 -3.47 12.16
C ILE A 127 -7.08 -2.04 11.61
N LEU A 128 -6.74 -1.08 12.47
CA LEU A 128 -6.63 0.33 12.12
C LEU A 128 -5.41 0.61 11.22
N ILE A 129 -4.31 -0.10 11.43
CA ILE A 129 -3.16 -0.05 10.55
C ILE A 129 -3.53 -0.62 9.17
N GLY A 130 -4.20 -1.79 9.17
CA GLY A 130 -4.54 -2.51 7.96
C GLY A 130 -3.33 -3.10 7.24
N LYS A 131 -3.53 -3.56 6.01
CA LYS A 131 -2.46 -4.15 5.21
C LYS A 131 -1.40 -3.10 4.87
N ARG A 132 -0.23 -3.19 5.51
CA ARG A 132 0.92 -2.28 5.28
C ARG A 132 0.61 -0.79 5.55
N GLY A 133 -0.27 -0.50 6.47
CA GLY A 133 -0.62 0.88 6.81
C GLY A 133 -1.62 1.54 5.85
N GLN A 134 -2.25 0.81 4.95
CA GLN A 134 -3.20 1.38 3.97
C GLN A 134 -4.44 1.98 4.63
N THR A 135 -4.98 1.34 5.67
CA THR A 135 -6.14 1.88 6.40
C THR A 135 -5.74 3.15 7.14
N LEU A 136 -4.58 3.15 7.79
CA LEU A 136 -4.05 4.31 8.49
C LEU A 136 -3.79 5.50 7.54
N ASP A 137 -3.23 5.24 6.36
CA ASP A 137 -3.00 6.27 5.34
C ASP A 137 -4.32 6.85 4.79
N SER A 138 -5.34 5.98 4.61
CA SER A 138 -6.68 6.42 4.17
C SER A 138 -7.36 7.27 5.23
N LEU A 139 -7.31 6.87 6.49
CA LEU A 139 -7.86 7.62 7.60
C LEU A 139 -7.16 8.97 7.76
N GLN A 140 -5.83 9.02 7.67
CA GLN A 140 -5.08 10.28 7.66
C GLN A 140 -5.52 11.20 6.52
N TYR A 141 -5.69 10.66 5.32
CA TYR A 141 -6.14 11.45 4.17
C TYR A 141 -7.52 12.06 4.41
N LEU A 142 -8.47 11.27 4.92
CA LEU A 142 -9.82 11.75 5.24
C LEU A 142 -9.80 12.80 6.34
N THR A 143 -9.06 12.56 7.43
CA THR A 143 -8.91 13.53 8.53
C THR A 143 -8.28 14.84 8.04
N ASN A 144 -7.28 14.76 7.16
CA ASN A 144 -6.68 15.95 6.55
C ASN A 144 -7.69 16.72 5.69
N ARG A 145 -8.62 16.05 5.00
CA ARG A 145 -9.72 16.68 4.25
C ARG A 145 -10.73 17.35 5.18
N VAL A 146 -11.02 16.74 6.33
CA VAL A 146 -11.90 17.34 7.35
C VAL A 146 -11.26 18.63 7.90
N ALA A 147 -9.98 18.58 8.31
CA ALA A 147 -9.27 19.75 8.80
C ALA A 147 -9.31 20.93 7.81
N ASN A 148 -8.97 20.66 6.56
CA ASN A 148 -8.94 21.69 5.50
C ASN A 148 -10.33 22.11 4.98
N LYS A 149 -11.41 21.56 5.52
CA LYS A 149 -12.78 22.02 5.29
C LYS A 149 -13.29 22.91 6.42
N MET A 150 -12.73 22.75 7.62
CA MET A 150 -13.21 23.45 8.83
C MET A 150 -12.65 24.85 8.96
N GLN A 151 -11.44 25.11 8.44
CA GLN A 151 -10.82 26.43 8.50
C GLN A 151 -10.21 26.85 7.16
N ASP A 152 -10.04 28.15 6.98
CA ASP A 152 -9.30 28.71 5.84
C ASP A 152 -7.79 28.53 6.02
N GLY A 153 -7.11 28.22 4.90
CA GLY A 153 -5.68 27.94 4.91
C GLY A 153 -5.39 26.44 4.99
N TYR A 154 -4.10 26.08 4.82
CA TYR A 154 -3.71 24.66 4.77
C TYR A 154 -3.25 24.14 6.12
N VAL A 155 -3.96 23.15 6.64
CA VAL A 155 -3.62 22.39 7.83
C VAL A 155 -3.09 21.01 7.42
N ARG A 156 -1.93 20.66 7.97
CA ARG A 156 -1.34 19.34 7.80
C ARG A 156 -1.69 18.47 8.99
N VAL A 157 -2.31 17.31 8.72
CA VAL A 157 -2.62 16.31 9.75
C VAL A 157 -1.65 15.13 9.63
N LYS A 158 -1.05 14.74 10.74
CA LYS A 158 -0.29 13.51 10.92
C LYS A 158 -1.10 12.56 11.79
N LEU A 159 -1.26 11.32 11.38
CA LEU A 159 -2.00 10.31 12.11
C LEU A 159 -1.10 9.08 12.29
N ASP A 160 -0.92 8.61 13.52
CA ASP A 160 -0.12 7.42 13.80
C ASP A 160 -0.69 6.60 14.96
N THR A 161 -0.28 5.36 15.04
CA THR A 161 -0.62 4.45 16.13
C THR A 161 0.59 3.60 16.49
N GLU A 162 0.92 3.53 17.79
CA GLU A 162 2.04 2.71 18.31
C GLU A 162 3.36 2.91 17.56
N ASP A 163 3.66 4.10 17.07
CA ASP A 163 4.86 4.38 16.23
C ASP A 163 4.96 3.46 14.99
N TYR A 164 3.83 3.07 14.41
CA TYR A 164 3.80 2.14 13.30
C TYR A 164 4.70 2.59 12.14
N ARG A 165 4.66 3.87 11.78
CA ARG A 165 5.44 4.39 10.64
C ARG A 165 6.94 4.22 10.83
N ARG A 166 7.45 4.44 12.04
CA ARG A 166 8.88 4.24 12.39
C ARG A 166 9.24 2.75 12.31
N ARG A 167 8.46 1.90 12.99
CA ARG A 167 8.66 0.43 12.97
C ARG A 167 8.58 -0.15 11.56
N ARG A 168 7.65 0.34 10.75
CA ARG A 168 7.50 -0.09 9.36
C ARG A 168 8.70 0.28 8.50
N LYS A 169 9.24 1.50 8.66
CA LYS A 169 10.45 1.95 7.98
C LYS A 169 11.63 1.05 8.31
N GLU A 170 11.87 0.77 9.58
CA GLU A 170 12.95 -0.13 10.04
C GLU A 170 12.79 -1.55 9.44
N THR A 171 11.56 -2.06 9.42
CA THR A 171 11.26 -3.36 8.81
C THR A 171 11.61 -3.39 7.32
N LEU A 172 11.28 -2.32 6.58
CA LEU A 172 11.57 -2.20 5.14
C LEU A 172 13.08 -2.07 4.89
N GLU A 173 13.81 -1.34 5.70
CA GLU A 173 15.27 -1.23 5.61
C GLU A 173 15.94 -2.58 5.86
N ASN A 174 15.50 -3.33 6.86
CA ASN A 174 16.00 -4.68 7.15
C ASN A 174 15.64 -5.68 6.03
N LEU A 175 14.42 -5.60 5.50
CA LEU A 175 14.00 -6.38 4.34
C LEU A 175 14.90 -6.10 3.14
N ALA A 176 15.20 -4.83 2.85
CA ALA A 176 16.06 -4.44 1.75
C ALA A 176 17.47 -5.08 1.89
N LYS A 177 18.09 -4.98 3.06
CA LYS A 177 19.41 -5.59 3.35
C LYS A 177 19.40 -7.11 3.18
N ASN A 178 18.35 -7.78 3.66
CA ASN A 178 18.20 -9.23 3.54
C ASN A 178 18.04 -9.66 2.07
N ILE A 179 17.24 -8.92 1.29
CA ILE A 179 17.05 -9.19 -0.14
C ILE A 179 18.34 -8.92 -0.93
N ALA A 180 19.07 -7.84 -0.64
CA ALA A 180 20.36 -7.58 -1.27
C ALA A 180 21.36 -8.74 -1.02
N SER A 181 21.45 -9.24 0.20
CA SER A 181 22.26 -10.39 0.57
C SER A 181 21.83 -11.66 -0.19
N LYS A 182 20.51 -11.89 -0.32
CA LYS A 182 19.95 -13.00 -1.10
C LYS A 182 20.33 -12.89 -2.58
N VAL A 183 20.18 -11.72 -3.20
CA VAL A 183 20.51 -11.45 -4.60
C VAL A 183 22.01 -11.68 -4.86
N LYS A 184 22.90 -11.19 -3.98
CA LYS A 184 24.35 -11.41 -4.06
C LYS A 184 24.70 -12.90 -4.02
N ARG A 185 24.06 -13.67 -3.14
CA ARG A 185 24.31 -15.10 -2.98
C ARG A 185 23.77 -15.93 -4.15
N THR A 186 22.52 -15.67 -4.55
CA THR A 186 21.83 -16.48 -5.58
C THR A 186 22.12 -16.01 -7.00
N ARG A 187 22.64 -14.80 -7.18
CA ARG A 187 22.85 -14.11 -8.46
C ARG A 187 21.59 -13.99 -9.33
N ARG A 188 20.43 -14.07 -8.70
CA ARG A 188 19.11 -13.91 -9.36
C ARG A 188 18.44 -12.65 -8.86
N SER A 189 17.75 -11.96 -9.76
CA SER A 189 16.89 -10.82 -9.40
C SER A 189 15.75 -11.29 -8.50
N VAL A 190 15.36 -10.44 -7.56
CA VAL A 190 14.24 -10.68 -6.65
C VAL A 190 13.27 -9.52 -6.77
N SER A 191 12.02 -9.85 -7.08
CA SER A 191 10.91 -8.90 -7.08
C SER A 191 10.24 -8.93 -5.72
N LEU A 192 10.02 -7.76 -5.15
CA LEU A 192 9.30 -7.58 -3.90
C LEU A 192 7.78 -7.51 -4.16
N GLU A 193 7.02 -7.50 -3.09
CA GLU A 193 5.58 -7.30 -3.18
C GLU A 193 5.24 -5.85 -3.56
N PRO A 194 4.05 -5.61 -4.17
CA PRO A 194 3.57 -4.25 -4.43
C PRO A 194 3.52 -3.41 -3.15
N MET A 195 3.96 -2.17 -3.24
CA MET A 195 4.00 -1.24 -2.12
C MET A 195 3.82 0.21 -2.59
N ASN A 196 3.45 1.09 -1.67
CA ASN A 196 3.22 2.49 -1.97
C ASN A 196 4.52 3.22 -2.39
N PRO A 197 4.43 4.40 -3.04
CA PRO A 197 5.61 5.15 -3.52
C PRO A 197 6.61 5.51 -2.41
N TYR A 198 6.12 5.77 -1.20
CA TYR A 198 6.96 6.11 -0.06
C TYR A 198 7.79 4.91 0.41
N GLU A 199 7.17 3.74 0.55
CA GLU A 199 7.85 2.49 0.91
C GLU A 199 8.89 2.08 -0.14
N ARG A 200 8.58 2.23 -1.44
CA ARG A 200 9.54 1.97 -2.52
C ARG A 200 10.77 2.88 -2.41
N ARG A 201 10.58 4.14 -2.05
CA ARG A 201 11.68 5.09 -1.83
C ARG A 201 12.57 4.67 -0.66
N ILE A 202 12.01 4.16 0.44
CA ILE A 202 12.78 3.65 1.58
C ILE A 202 13.72 2.52 1.12
N ILE A 203 13.22 1.56 0.34
CA ILE A 203 14.04 0.44 -0.15
C ILE A 203 15.12 0.92 -1.12
N HIS A 204 14.80 1.84 -2.05
CA HIS A 204 15.81 2.42 -2.94
C HIS A 204 16.91 3.14 -2.15
N SER A 205 16.54 3.94 -1.15
CA SER A 205 17.50 4.68 -0.31
C SER A 205 18.36 3.73 0.52
N ALA A 206 17.76 2.68 1.10
CA ALA A 206 18.49 1.71 1.92
C ALA A 206 19.55 0.91 1.14
N LEU A 207 19.36 0.73 -0.18
CA LEU A 207 20.28 0.02 -1.05
C LEU A 207 21.15 0.92 -1.94
N GLN A 208 20.98 2.22 -1.87
CA GLN A 208 21.73 3.16 -2.69
C GLN A 208 23.25 3.10 -2.48
N SER A 209 23.67 2.82 -1.25
CA SER A 209 25.09 2.70 -0.89
C SER A 209 25.74 1.35 -1.29
N ASP A 210 24.91 0.37 -1.69
CA ASP A 210 25.39 -0.98 -2.01
C ASP A 210 25.68 -1.12 -3.51
N SER A 211 26.95 -0.95 -3.89
CA SER A 211 27.42 -0.99 -5.29
C SER A 211 27.25 -2.34 -6.00
N ALA A 212 26.96 -3.42 -5.26
CA ALA A 212 26.81 -4.76 -5.83
C ALA A 212 25.39 -5.06 -6.31
N VAL A 213 24.42 -4.25 -5.92
CA VAL A 213 23.03 -4.40 -6.33
C VAL A 213 22.48 -3.11 -6.94
N SER A 214 21.52 -3.26 -7.85
CA SER A 214 20.75 -2.14 -8.42
C SER A 214 19.26 -2.36 -8.14
N THR A 215 18.54 -1.27 -7.99
CA THR A 215 17.10 -1.32 -7.70
C THR A 215 16.32 -0.48 -8.69
N HIS A 216 15.21 -1.00 -9.18
CA HIS A 216 14.26 -0.27 -10.01
C HIS A 216 12.83 -0.60 -9.62
N SER A 217 11.89 0.25 -9.97
CA SER A 217 10.46 0.01 -9.74
C SER A 217 9.78 -0.43 -11.04
N GLU A 218 9.01 -1.52 -10.97
CA GLU A 218 8.33 -2.15 -12.11
C GLU A 218 6.81 -2.21 -11.86
N GLY A 219 6.02 -2.13 -12.95
CA GLY A 219 4.56 -2.22 -12.91
C GLY A 219 3.89 -0.86 -12.74
N GLU A 220 2.56 -0.89 -12.70
CA GLU A 220 1.68 0.28 -12.53
C GLU A 220 1.00 0.23 -11.17
N GLU A 221 0.65 1.41 -10.63
CA GLU A 221 -0.11 1.50 -9.39
C GLU A 221 -1.49 0.84 -9.54
N PRO A 222 -2.00 0.10 -8.57
CA PRO A 222 -1.47 -0.13 -7.21
C PRO A 222 -0.52 -1.32 -7.09
N TYR A 223 -0.17 -1.99 -8.20
CA TYR A 223 0.63 -3.23 -8.22
C TYR A 223 2.13 -2.97 -8.41
N ARG A 224 2.55 -1.71 -8.42
CA ARG A 224 3.94 -1.33 -8.61
C ARG A 224 4.83 -1.78 -7.46
N ARG A 225 5.97 -2.39 -7.80
CA ARG A 225 6.88 -3.07 -6.88
C ARG A 225 8.33 -2.71 -7.14
N VAL A 226 9.20 -3.00 -6.18
CA VAL A 226 10.65 -2.87 -6.33
C VAL A 226 11.24 -4.19 -6.77
N VAL A 227 12.15 -4.14 -7.73
CA VAL A 227 12.98 -5.26 -8.17
C VAL A 227 14.43 -4.95 -7.82
N VAL A 228 15.09 -5.91 -7.16
CA VAL A 228 16.51 -5.85 -6.79
C VAL A 228 17.29 -6.78 -7.69
N THR A 229 18.28 -6.26 -8.39
CA THR A 229 19.11 -7.00 -9.35
C THR A 229 20.58 -6.92 -8.98
N LEU A 230 21.36 -7.92 -9.37
CA LEU A 230 22.82 -7.89 -9.23
C LEU A 230 23.43 -6.98 -10.30
N VAL A 231 24.32 -6.10 -9.93
CA VAL A 231 25.14 -5.35 -10.89
C VAL A 231 26.17 -6.31 -11.49
N ARG A 232 26.07 -6.57 -12.80
CA ARG A 232 27.07 -7.33 -13.53
C ARG A 232 28.22 -6.37 -13.85
N ARG A 233 29.38 -6.61 -13.28
CA ARG A 233 30.64 -6.00 -13.73
C ARG A 233 31.17 -6.73 -14.94
#